data_656bf28e225d7a5420933fc06eadd2a7
#
_entry.id   656bf28e225d7a5420933fc06eadd2a7
#
_cell.length_a   1.000
_cell.length_b   1.000
_cell.length_c   1.000
_cell.angle_alpha   90.00
_cell.angle_beta   90.00
_cell.angle_gamma   90.00
#
_symmetry.space_group_name_H-M   'P 1'
#
loop_
_entity.id
_entity.type
_entity.pdbx_description
1 polymer ?
#
loop_
_entity_poly.entity_id
_entity_poly.type
_entity_poly.pdbx_seq_one_letter_code
_entity_poly.pdbx_strand_id
1 'polypeptide(L)'
;MESETHLIAGRPALADPWKREKIDQIALMLRGAIDAQSQVGLMLNVRRADLDAVLAVLPALNSPTVSHLSDSEWVAVNTIVEEGVARDVIPRLKAARATGIVEYPLNKVVL
;
A
#
# COMPACT_ATOMS: atom_id res chain seq x y z
N MET A 1 1.57 -7.95 20.10
CA MET A 1 1.42 -6.86 21.10
C MET A 1 1.24 -5.56 20.36
N GLU A 2 0.17 -4.87 20.64
CA GLU A 2 -0.08 -3.55 20.08
C GLU A 2 0.59 -2.49 20.94
N SER A 3 1.24 -1.52 20.29
CA SER A 3 1.79 -0.36 20.98
C SER A 3 1.15 0.90 20.40
N GLU A 4 0.81 1.83 21.27
CA GLU A 4 0.26 3.13 20.89
C GLU A 4 1.34 4.20 21.02
N THR A 5 1.45 5.05 20.00
CA THR A 5 2.33 6.21 20.03
C THR A 5 1.48 7.46 19.98
N HIS A 6 1.71 8.34 20.93
CA HIS A 6 0.97 9.61 21.03
C HIS A 6 1.90 10.79 20.85
N LEU A 7 1.46 11.77 20.07
CA LEU A 7 2.12 13.04 19.94
C LEU A 7 1.45 14.03 20.88
N ILE A 8 2.21 14.54 21.84
CA ILE A 8 1.70 15.46 22.87
C ILE A 8 2.22 16.87 22.57
N ALA A 9 1.32 17.86 22.59
CA ALA A 9 1.65 19.26 22.44
C ALA A 9 0.96 20.09 23.51
N GLY A 10 1.64 21.16 23.99
CA GLY A 10 1.05 22.11 24.92
C GLY A 10 0.02 23.01 24.25
N ARG A 11 -0.93 23.53 25.05
CA ARG A 11 -1.98 24.44 24.55
C ARG A 11 -1.42 25.67 23.82
N PRO A 12 -0.34 26.37 24.31
CA PRO A 12 0.20 27.52 23.58
C PRO A 12 0.70 27.15 22.18
N ALA A 13 1.28 25.96 22.00
CA ALA A 13 1.73 25.48 20.70
C ALA A 13 0.57 25.24 19.74
N LEU A 14 -0.56 24.73 20.25
CA LEU A 14 -1.75 24.51 19.44
C LEU A 14 -2.45 25.81 19.02
N ALA A 15 -2.29 26.87 19.81
CA ALA A 15 -2.85 28.20 19.50
C ALA A 15 -2.04 28.94 18.44
N ASP A 16 -0.75 28.60 18.23
CA ASP A 16 0.11 29.20 17.21
C ASP A 16 -0.10 28.49 15.87
N PRO A 17 -0.61 29.16 14.82
CA PRO A 17 -0.91 28.49 13.55
C PRO A 17 0.30 27.84 12.90
N TRP A 18 1.49 28.44 13.00
CA TRP A 18 2.70 27.85 12.42
C TRP A 18 3.13 26.59 13.16
N LYS A 19 3.13 26.63 14.49
CA LYS A 19 3.48 25.47 15.31
C LYS A 19 2.49 24.34 15.14
N ARG A 20 1.20 24.68 15.06
CA ARG A 20 0.14 23.69 14.82
C ARG A 20 0.32 22.99 13.48
N GLU A 21 0.65 23.73 12.43
CA GLU A 21 0.91 23.16 11.12
C GLU A 21 2.08 22.17 11.16
N LYS A 22 3.18 22.53 11.85
CA LYS A 22 4.34 21.64 12.02
C LYS A 22 4.00 20.38 12.79
N ILE A 23 3.21 20.50 13.86
CA ILE A 23 2.72 19.34 14.64
C ILE A 23 1.88 18.42 13.76
N ASP A 24 0.96 18.98 12.97
CA ASP A 24 0.10 18.21 12.09
C ASP A 24 0.92 17.47 11.02
N GLN A 25 1.95 18.10 10.46
CA GLN A 25 2.86 17.47 9.50
C GLN A 25 3.64 16.32 10.12
N ILE A 26 4.16 16.49 11.32
CA ILE A 26 4.89 15.43 12.04
C ILE A 26 3.94 14.26 12.35
N ALA A 27 2.76 14.57 12.84
CA ALA A 27 1.75 13.54 13.16
C ALA A 27 1.35 12.74 11.91
N LEU A 28 1.19 13.40 10.77
CA LEU A 28 0.88 12.75 9.49
C LEU A 28 1.98 11.77 9.08
N MET A 29 3.25 12.18 9.18
CA MET A 29 4.38 11.35 8.81
C MET A 29 4.56 10.16 9.74
N LEU A 30 4.37 10.37 11.05
CA LEU A 30 4.43 9.29 12.04
C LEU A 30 3.32 8.27 11.80
N ARG A 31 2.11 8.73 11.55
CA ARG A 31 0.98 7.86 11.25
C ARG A 31 1.23 7.05 9.98
N GLY A 32 1.76 7.68 8.93
CA GLY A 32 2.12 7.00 7.71
C GLY A 32 3.14 5.88 7.92
N ALA A 33 4.13 6.11 8.78
CA ALA A 33 5.14 5.10 9.12
C ALA A 33 4.54 3.94 9.92
N ILE A 34 3.63 4.23 10.85
CA ILE A 34 2.93 3.20 11.63
C ILE A 34 2.01 2.36 10.72
N ASP A 35 1.24 3.00 9.87
CA ASP A 35 0.35 2.32 8.93
C ASP A 35 1.13 1.41 7.96
N ALA A 36 2.35 1.80 7.59
CA ALA A 36 3.19 1.01 6.70
C ALA A 36 3.70 -0.29 7.32
N GLN A 37 3.73 -0.42 8.65
CA GLN A 37 4.28 -1.60 9.32
C GLN A 37 3.51 -2.88 9.04
N SER A 38 2.21 -2.79 8.81
CA SER A 38 1.34 -3.94 8.56
C SER A 38 1.03 -4.14 7.07
N GLN A 39 1.54 -3.28 6.21
CA GLN A 39 1.21 -3.28 4.79
C GLN A 39 2.45 -3.49 3.93
N VAL A 40 2.23 -4.08 2.76
CA VAL A 40 3.27 -4.31 1.76
C VAL A 40 2.78 -3.89 0.39
N GLY A 41 3.72 -3.55 -0.48
CA GLY A 41 3.42 -3.37 -1.88
C GLY A 41 3.51 -4.68 -2.64
N LEU A 42 2.64 -4.88 -3.61
CA LEU A 42 2.68 -5.99 -4.55
C LEU A 42 2.77 -5.44 -5.97
N MET A 43 3.73 -5.94 -6.71
CA MET A 43 3.87 -5.69 -8.14
C MET A 43 3.84 -7.02 -8.87
N LEU A 44 3.20 -7.05 -10.01
CA LEU A 44 3.18 -8.24 -10.85
C LEU A 44 2.95 -7.86 -12.31
N ASN A 45 3.27 -8.79 -13.18
CA ASN A 45 2.96 -8.68 -14.60
C ASN A 45 1.96 -9.78 -14.97
N VAL A 46 1.05 -9.47 -15.87
CA VAL A 46 0.06 -10.43 -16.34
C VAL A 46 -0.30 -10.13 -17.79
N ARG A 47 -0.67 -11.16 -18.54
CA ARG A 47 -1.22 -10.97 -19.86
C ARG A 47 -2.55 -10.23 -19.78
N ARG A 48 -2.80 -9.33 -20.72
CA ARG A 48 -4.06 -8.58 -20.75
C ARG A 48 -5.27 -9.50 -20.76
N ALA A 49 -5.19 -10.65 -21.40
CA ALA A 49 -6.25 -11.64 -21.45
C ALA A 49 -6.56 -12.25 -20.07
N ASP A 50 -5.58 -12.28 -19.15
CA ASP A 50 -5.72 -12.85 -17.81
C ASP A 50 -5.92 -11.78 -16.73
N LEU A 51 -5.98 -10.50 -17.10
CA LEU A 51 -6.06 -9.39 -16.14
C LEU A 51 -7.29 -9.49 -15.25
N ASP A 52 -8.46 -9.78 -15.80
CA ASP A 52 -9.69 -9.86 -15.01
C ASP A 52 -9.62 -10.95 -13.95
N ALA A 53 -9.01 -12.08 -14.27
CA ALA A 53 -8.80 -13.17 -13.32
C ALA A 53 -7.88 -12.75 -12.17
N VAL A 54 -6.82 -12.00 -12.47
CA VAL A 54 -5.91 -11.45 -11.46
C VAL A 54 -6.61 -10.42 -10.59
N LEU A 55 -7.35 -9.50 -11.18
CA LEU A 55 -8.07 -8.48 -10.43
C LEU A 55 -9.12 -9.08 -9.50
N ALA A 56 -9.74 -10.20 -9.88
CA ALA A 56 -10.72 -10.88 -9.04
C ALA A 56 -10.09 -11.50 -7.79
N VAL A 57 -8.80 -11.82 -7.80
CA VAL A 57 -8.07 -12.38 -6.66
C VAL A 57 -7.64 -11.30 -5.68
N LEU A 58 -7.37 -10.09 -6.16
CA LEU A 58 -6.88 -9.00 -5.32
C LEU A 58 -7.98 -8.46 -4.39
N PRO A 59 -7.62 -8.06 -3.16
CA PRO A 59 -8.59 -7.47 -2.23
C PRO A 59 -9.21 -6.18 -2.80
N ALA A 60 -10.50 -5.98 -2.54
CA ALA A 60 -11.27 -4.86 -3.08
C ALA A 60 -11.15 -3.56 -2.29
N LEU A 61 -10.10 -3.39 -1.47
CA LEU A 61 -9.93 -2.19 -0.65
C LEU A 61 -9.67 -0.93 -1.46
N ASN A 62 -8.90 -1.04 -2.52
CA ASN A 62 -8.62 0.03 -3.47
C ASN A 62 -8.44 -0.56 -4.85
N SER A 63 -8.78 0.21 -5.87
CA SER A 63 -8.50 -0.21 -7.24
C SER A 63 -6.99 -0.28 -7.47
N PRO A 64 -6.45 -1.42 -7.93
CA PRO A 64 -5.03 -1.52 -8.24
C PRO A 64 -4.65 -0.58 -9.40
N THR A 65 -3.41 -0.13 -9.41
CA THR A 65 -2.86 0.59 -10.56
C THR A 65 -2.51 -0.42 -11.65
N VAL A 66 -3.02 -0.19 -12.86
CA VAL A 66 -2.70 -0.99 -14.04
C VAL A 66 -1.93 -0.13 -15.01
N SER A 67 -0.74 -0.58 -15.41
CA SER A 67 0.13 0.15 -16.33
C SER A 67 0.42 -0.67 -17.57
N HIS A 68 0.49 0.00 -18.71
CA HIS A 68 0.88 -0.65 -19.96
C HIS A 68 2.38 -0.95 -19.98
N LEU A 69 2.73 -2.12 -20.47
CA LEU A 69 4.12 -2.49 -20.72
C LEU A 69 4.49 -2.25 -22.19
N SER A 70 5.79 -2.35 -22.49
CA SER A 70 6.27 -2.21 -23.88
C SER A 70 5.64 -3.24 -24.81
N ASP A 71 5.36 -4.45 -24.31
CA ASP A 71 4.56 -5.43 -25.03
C ASP A 71 3.08 -5.15 -24.76
N SER A 72 2.31 -4.86 -25.78
CA SER A 72 0.90 -4.48 -25.67
C SER A 72 -0.01 -5.60 -25.13
N GLU A 73 0.45 -6.84 -25.16
CA GLU A 73 -0.31 -7.98 -24.62
C GLU A 73 -0.13 -8.17 -23.12
N TRP A 74 0.78 -7.41 -22.51
CA TRP A 74 1.09 -7.49 -21.09
C TRP A 74 0.81 -6.17 -20.39
N VAL A 75 0.42 -6.29 -19.11
CA VAL A 75 0.23 -5.14 -18.23
C VAL A 75 0.91 -5.42 -16.89
N ALA A 76 1.29 -4.34 -16.22
CA ALA A 76 1.78 -4.38 -14.84
C ALA A 76 0.66 -3.97 -13.90
N VAL A 77 0.57 -4.65 -12.76
CA VAL A 77 -0.38 -4.32 -11.71
C VAL A 77 0.40 -4.00 -10.44
N ASN A 78 0.02 -2.92 -9.78
CA ASN A 78 0.65 -2.49 -8.54
C ASN A 78 -0.45 -2.16 -7.52
N THR A 79 -0.32 -2.68 -6.31
CA THR A 79 -1.29 -2.44 -5.25
C THR A 79 -0.62 -2.54 -3.88
N ILE A 80 -1.36 -2.13 -2.86
CA ILE A 80 -0.93 -2.23 -1.46
C ILE A 80 -1.93 -3.12 -0.73
N VAL A 81 -1.42 -4.08 0.03
CA VAL A 81 -2.24 -5.03 0.78
C VAL A 81 -1.65 -5.24 2.18
N GLU A 82 -2.47 -5.76 3.09
CA GLU A 82 -1.99 -6.22 4.38
C GLU A 82 -1.01 -7.38 4.21
N GLU A 83 0.04 -7.43 5.03
CA GLU A 83 1.08 -8.46 4.91
C GLU A 83 0.52 -9.88 5.01
N GLY A 84 -0.41 -10.11 5.96
CA GLY A 84 -1.05 -11.41 6.10
C GLY A 84 -1.88 -11.80 4.89
N VAL A 85 -2.54 -10.83 4.26
CA VAL A 85 -3.31 -11.04 3.02
C VAL A 85 -2.39 -11.39 1.86
N ALA A 86 -1.20 -10.77 1.78
CA ALA A 86 -0.25 -11.05 0.71
C ALA A 86 0.15 -12.53 0.67
N ARG A 87 0.36 -13.15 1.83
CA ARG A 87 0.71 -14.58 1.92
C ARG A 87 -0.34 -15.49 1.28
N ASP A 88 -1.62 -15.14 1.46
CA ASP A 88 -2.73 -15.92 0.90
C ASP A 88 -2.96 -15.61 -0.58
N VAL A 89 -2.72 -14.37 -0.97
CA VAL A 89 -3.01 -13.87 -2.32
C VAL A 89 -1.94 -14.29 -3.32
N ILE A 90 -0.66 -14.28 -2.95
CA ILE A 90 0.44 -14.57 -3.88
C ILE A 90 0.27 -15.93 -4.57
N PRO A 91 0.00 -17.05 -3.86
CA PRO A 91 -0.22 -18.33 -4.55
C PRO A 91 -1.42 -18.30 -5.51
N ARG A 92 -2.47 -17.56 -5.14
CA ARG A 92 -3.67 -17.43 -5.98
C ARG A 92 -3.40 -16.59 -7.23
N LEU A 93 -2.56 -15.56 -7.11
CA LEU A 93 -2.11 -14.76 -8.26
C LEU A 93 -1.29 -15.63 -9.23
N LYS A 94 -0.43 -16.47 -8.69
CA LYS A 94 0.34 -17.41 -9.52
C LYS A 94 -0.57 -18.38 -10.27
N ALA A 95 -1.60 -18.89 -9.61
CA ALA A 95 -2.60 -19.76 -10.23
C ALA A 95 -3.41 -19.01 -11.31
N ALA A 96 -3.60 -17.70 -11.15
CA ALA A 96 -4.27 -16.85 -12.14
C ALA A 96 -3.33 -16.38 -13.27
N ARG A 97 -2.12 -16.96 -13.35
CA ARG A 97 -1.11 -16.74 -14.40
C ARG A 97 -0.37 -15.41 -14.30
N ALA A 98 -0.36 -14.78 -13.13
CA ALA A 98 0.53 -13.65 -12.87
C ALA A 98 1.98 -14.11 -12.83
N THR A 99 2.90 -13.28 -13.30
CA THR A 99 4.33 -13.53 -13.28
C THR A 99 5.08 -12.32 -12.72
N GLY A 100 6.36 -12.50 -12.35
CA GLY A 100 7.15 -11.42 -11.81
C GLY A 100 6.53 -10.81 -10.57
N ILE A 101 5.94 -11.64 -9.70
CA ILE A 101 5.28 -11.17 -8.47
C ILE A 101 6.35 -10.75 -7.48
N VAL A 102 6.30 -9.49 -7.04
CA VAL A 102 7.24 -8.92 -6.09
C VAL A 102 6.47 -8.34 -4.92
N GLU A 103 6.83 -8.76 -3.72
CA GLU A 103 6.37 -8.13 -2.48
C GLU A 103 7.50 -7.24 -1.97
N TYR A 104 7.18 -6.01 -1.60
CA TYR A 104 8.18 -5.08 -1.09
C TYR A 104 7.66 -4.32 0.13
N PRO A 105 8.56 -4.01 1.08
CA PRO A 105 8.16 -3.26 2.28
C PRO A 105 7.88 -1.80 1.94
N LEU A 106 7.05 -1.18 2.77
CA LEU A 106 6.70 0.24 2.65
C LEU A 106 7.34 1.00 3.81
N ASN A 107 7.87 2.18 3.51
CA ASN A 107 8.40 3.07 4.54
C ASN A 107 7.30 3.90 5.19
N LYS A 108 6.38 4.42 4.36
CA LYS A 108 5.24 5.23 4.79
C LYS A 108 4.06 4.99 3.87
N VAL A 109 2.86 5.02 4.44
CA VAL A 109 1.60 5.03 3.71
C VAL A 109 0.79 6.20 4.24
N VAL A 110 0.51 7.16 3.39
CA VAL A 110 -0.32 8.31 3.72
C VAL A 110 -1.67 8.11 3.04
N LEU A 111 -2.66 7.82 3.84
CA LEU A 111 -4.01 7.51 3.38
C LEU A 111 -4.87 8.77 3.27
#